data_65226ec0ae5fe688b4756b31336c0571
#
_entry.id   65226ec0ae5fe688b4756b31336c0571
#
_cell.length_a   1.000
_cell.length_b   1.000
_cell.length_c   1.000
_cell.angle_alpha   90.00
_cell.angle_beta   90.00
_cell.angle_gamma   90.00
#
_symmetry.space_group_name_H-M   'P 1'
#
loop_
_entity.id
_entity.type
_entity.pdbx_description
1 polymer ?
#
loop_
_entity_poly.entity_id
_entity_poly.type
_entity_poly.pdbx_seq_one_letter_code
_entity_poly.pdbx_strand_id
1 'polypeptide(L)'
;MRHPAIRTVFVLVVSSLLAVPTMVSGQTVITRGEAISGSPVVDLVQALGSVDQYADQTVVVEGAVKKVCQMKGCWMELPSAGADRGVRVTFKDYAFFVPTDSTGYDARLEGMFEENVFSKSDADHLIAEGVALQRNPDGTATEVSFVAQAVELWQ
;
A
#
# COMPACT_ATOMS: atom_id res chain seq x y z
N MET A 1 -53.61 69.22 -14.52
CA MET A 1 -52.26 68.56 -14.73
C MET A 1 -52.29 67.24 -14.04
N ARG A 2 -52.32 66.16 -14.81
CA ARG A 2 -52.45 64.76 -14.28
C ARG A 2 -51.02 64.13 -14.31
N HIS A 3 -50.54 63.69 -13.16
CA HIS A 3 -49.32 62.91 -13.06
C HIS A 3 -49.63 61.43 -13.30
N PRO A 4 -48.85 60.73 -14.14
CA PRO A 4 -49.01 59.27 -14.26
C PRO A 4 -48.16 58.59 -13.16
N ALA A 5 -48.82 57.68 -12.45
CA ALA A 5 -48.20 56.82 -11.46
C ALA A 5 -47.41 55.72 -12.16
N ILE A 6 -46.06 55.64 -11.93
CA ILE A 6 -45.18 54.59 -12.37
C ILE A 6 -45.36 53.39 -11.39
N ARG A 7 -45.95 52.31 -11.89
CA ARG A 7 -46.02 51.02 -11.17
C ARG A 7 -44.69 50.27 -11.36
N THR A 8 -43.86 50.26 -10.33
CA THR A 8 -42.66 49.44 -10.30
C THR A 8 -43.06 47.99 -10.07
N VAL A 9 -42.84 47.15 -11.07
CA VAL A 9 -43.00 45.68 -10.97
C VAL A 9 -41.72 45.09 -10.42
N PHE A 10 -41.76 44.60 -9.19
CA PHE A 10 -40.67 43.84 -8.57
C PHE A 10 -40.72 42.39 -9.10
N VAL A 11 -39.78 42.02 -9.96
CA VAL A 11 -39.61 40.64 -10.39
C VAL A 11 -38.72 39.92 -9.37
N LEU A 12 -39.34 39.08 -8.55
CA LEU A 12 -38.64 38.17 -7.63
C LEU A 12 -38.05 37.00 -8.45
N VAL A 13 -36.75 37.04 -8.69
CA VAL A 13 -36.01 35.90 -9.24
C VAL A 13 -35.73 34.92 -8.11
N VAL A 14 -36.49 33.86 -8.02
CA VAL A 14 -36.24 32.74 -7.13
C VAL A 14 -35.17 31.87 -7.72
N SER A 15 -33.91 32.04 -7.25
CA SER A 15 -32.78 31.21 -7.63
C SER A 15 -32.93 29.85 -6.92
N SER A 16 -33.42 28.85 -7.63
CA SER A 16 -33.50 27.46 -7.14
C SER A 16 -32.09 26.85 -7.15
N LEU A 17 -31.46 26.74 -5.98
CA LEU A 17 -30.19 26.07 -5.79
C LEU A 17 -30.40 24.55 -5.87
N LEU A 18 -30.13 23.97 -7.03
CA LEU A 18 -30.11 22.50 -7.21
C LEU A 18 -28.93 21.94 -6.45
N ALA A 19 -29.19 21.35 -5.28
CA ALA A 19 -28.20 20.53 -4.55
C ALA A 19 -28.00 19.23 -5.32
N VAL A 20 -26.84 19.10 -5.98
CA VAL A 20 -26.40 17.86 -6.61
C VAL A 20 -25.87 16.93 -5.50
N PRO A 21 -26.48 15.74 -5.28
CA PRO A 21 -25.93 14.79 -4.32
C PRO A 21 -24.60 14.27 -4.84
N THR A 22 -23.49 14.58 -4.14
CA THR A 22 -22.20 13.95 -4.38
C THR A 22 -22.26 12.51 -3.86
N MET A 23 -22.31 11.55 -4.77
CA MET A 23 -22.13 10.14 -4.45
C MET A 23 -20.68 9.92 -4.03
N VAL A 24 -20.45 9.82 -2.73
CA VAL A 24 -19.17 9.34 -2.19
C VAL A 24 -19.14 7.83 -2.43
N SER A 25 -18.42 7.38 -3.44
CA SER A 25 -18.08 5.97 -3.61
C SER A 25 -17.12 5.60 -2.48
N GLY A 26 -17.61 4.95 -1.44
CA GLY A 26 -16.78 4.36 -0.40
C GLY A 26 -16.00 3.19 -1.00
N GLN A 27 -14.67 3.32 -1.13
CA GLN A 27 -13.82 2.19 -1.46
C GLN A 27 -13.88 1.17 -0.31
N THR A 28 -14.05 -0.10 -0.66
CA THR A 28 -13.98 -1.18 0.33
C THR A 28 -12.52 -1.42 0.67
N VAL A 29 -12.13 -1.19 1.92
CA VAL A 29 -10.79 -1.46 2.42
C VAL A 29 -10.76 -2.82 3.10
N ILE A 30 -9.85 -3.68 2.69
CA ILE A 30 -9.57 -4.98 3.31
C ILE A 30 -8.45 -4.77 4.33
N THR A 31 -8.72 -4.98 5.60
CA THR A 31 -7.74 -4.88 6.68
C THR A 31 -7.26 -6.25 7.12
N ARG A 32 -5.96 -6.39 7.44
CA ARG A 32 -5.34 -7.61 7.98
C ARG A 32 -4.30 -7.26 9.04
N GLY A 33 -4.16 -8.10 10.03
CA GLY A 33 -3.27 -7.87 11.16
C GLY A 33 -3.81 -6.83 12.14
N GLU A 34 -2.94 -6.01 12.69
CA GLU A 34 -3.26 -4.92 13.62
C GLU A 34 -3.88 -3.72 12.86
N ALA A 35 -4.37 -2.73 13.58
CA ALA A 35 -4.73 -1.45 12.98
C ALA A 35 -3.47 -0.61 12.76
N ILE A 36 -3.42 0.14 11.65
CA ILE A 36 -2.33 1.10 11.40
C ILE A 36 -2.36 2.17 12.51
N SER A 37 -1.27 2.30 13.25
CA SER A 37 -1.19 3.11 14.48
C SER A 37 -0.80 4.56 14.23
N GLY A 38 -0.41 4.91 12.99
CA GLY A 38 0.03 6.27 12.63
C GLY A 38 1.53 6.47 12.73
N SER A 39 2.32 5.42 12.61
CA SER A 39 3.76 5.52 12.43
C SER A 39 4.13 6.38 11.22
N PRO A 40 5.35 6.94 11.14
CA PRO A 40 5.77 7.79 10.03
C PRO A 40 5.59 7.11 8.68
N VAL A 41 4.97 7.80 7.72
CA VAL A 41 4.89 7.35 6.32
C VAL A 41 6.21 7.66 5.64
N VAL A 42 6.81 6.65 5.01
CA VAL A 42 8.07 6.76 4.30
C VAL A 42 7.91 6.32 2.85
N ASP A 43 8.65 6.98 1.95
CA ASP A 43 8.72 6.54 0.56
C ASP A 43 9.48 5.21 0.49
N LEU A 44 8.85 4.17 -0.04
CA LEU A 44 9.40 2.82 -0.10
C LEU A 44 10.73 2.78 -0.87
N VAL A 45 10.83 3.52 -1.97
CA VAL A 45 12.02 3.52 -2.84
C VAL A 45 13.19 4.20 -2.14
N GLN A 46 12.94 5.33 -1.46
CA GLN A 46 13.96 6.03 -0.69
C GLN A 46 14.41 5.19 0.51
N ALA A 47 13.48 4.56 1.20
CA ALA A 47 13.77 3.70 2.35
C ALA A 47 14.64 2.50 1.96
N LEU A 48 14.38 1.85 0.82
CA LEU A 48 15.20 0.76 0.30
C LEU A 48 16.64 1.19 -0.08
N GLY A 49 16.83 2.45 -0.45
CA GLY A 49 18.16 3.03 -0.70
C GLY A 49 18.95 3.36 0.58
N SER A 50 18.33 3.30 1.76
CA SER A 50 18.92 3.73 3.03
C SER A 50 18.32 2.97 4.21
N VAL A 51 18.22 1.63 4.11
CA VAL A 51 17.54 0.76 5.08
C VAL A 51 18.07 0.95 6.49
N ASP A 52 19.37 1.13 6.66
CA ASP A 52 20.02 1.37 7.96
C ASP A 52 19.41 2.57 8.72
N GLN A 53 18.87 3.56 8.01
CA GLN A 53 18.23 4.73 8.66
C GLN A 53 16.87 4.37 9.30
N TYR A 54 16.29 3.26 8.90
CA TYR A 54 14.99 2.77 9.37
C TYR A 54 15.13 1.49 10.21
N ALA A 55 16.37 1.10 10.54
CA ALA A 55 16.63 -0.06 11.40
C ALA A 55 15.88 0.11 12.73
N ASP A 56 15.20 -0.95 13.16
CA ASP A 56 14.41 -0.99 14.40
C ASP A 56 13.26 0.05 14.49
N GLN A 57 12.88 0.67 13.37
CA GLN A 57 11.78 1.63 13.34
C GLN A 57 10.53 1.01 12.68
N THR A 58 9.39 1.16 13.35
CA THR A 58 8.09 0.91 12.72
C THR A 58 7.73 2.09 11.83
N VAL A 59 7.47 1.82 10.56
CA VAL A 59 7.12 2.82 9.54
C VAL A 59 5.91 2.36 8.74
N VAL A 60 5.27 3.31 8.06
CA VAL A 60 4.22 3.03 7.08
C VAL A 60 4.81 3.18 5.68
N VAL A 61 4.58 2.17 4.83
CA VAL A 61 4.89 2.21 3.39
C VAL A 61 3.63 2.03 2.57
N GLU A 62 3.60 2.60 1.37
CA GLU A 62 2.49 2.50 0.44
C GLU A 62 2.98 2.04 -0.94
N GLY A 63 2.13 1.33 -1.67
CA GLY A 63 2.44 0.90 -3.04
C GLY A 63 1.40 -0.05 -3.60
N ALA A 64 1.41 -0.25 -4.93
CA ALA A 64 0.54 -1.23 -5.56
C ALA A 64 1.11 -2.64 -5.40
N VAL A 65 0.26 -3.61 -5.09
CA VAL A 65 0.66 -5.03 -4.95
C VAL A 65 1.07 -5.58 -6.32
N LYS A 66 2.34 -5.93 -6.47
CA LYS A 66 2.90 -6.49 -7.71
C LYS A 66 2.64 -7.98 -7.84
N LYS A 67 2.72 -8.70 -6.73
CA LYS A 67 2.58 -10.15 -6.68
C LYS A 67 2.11 -10.61 -5.31
N VAL A 68 1.41 -11.74 -5.27
CA VAL A 68 0.94 -12.39 -4.04
C VAL A 68 1.24 -13.87 -4.11
N CYS A 69 1.59 -14.49 -2.99
CA CYS A 69 1.72 -15.94 -2.84
C CYS A 69 0.39 -16.62 -3.19
N GLN A 70 0.36 -17.38 -4.27
CA GLN A 70 -0.87 -18.01 -4.79
C GLN A 70 -1.35 -19.21 -3.97
N MET A 71 -0.51 -19.75 -3.10
CA MET A 71 -0.92 -20.87 -2.23
C MET A 71 -1.92 -20.42 -1.16
N LYS A 72 -1.66 -19.30 -0.47
CA LYS A 72 -2.52 -18.82 0.62
C LYS A 72 -2.32 -17.34 1.00
N GLY A 73 -1.62 -16.55 0.18
CA GLY A 73 -1.38 -15.13 0.48
C GLY A 73 -0.43 -14.88 1.64
N CYS A 74 0.53 -15.77 1.88
CA CYS A 74 1.46 -15.70 3.02
C CYS A 74 2.61 -14.71 2.86
N TRP A 75 2.79 -14.15 1.69
CA TRP A 75 3.67 -13.03 1.38
C TRP A 75 3.12 -12.27 0.16
N MET A 76 3.54 -11.05 0.00
CA MET A 76 3.30 -10.26 -1.22
C MET A 76 4.55 -9.47 -1.61
N GLU A 77 4.53 -8.83 -2.77
CA GLU A 77 5.63 -8.04 -3.30
C GLU A 77 5.11 -6.66 -3.69
N LEU A 78 5.80 -5.62 -3.24
CA LEU A 78 5.60 -4.24 -3.69
C LEU A 78 6.69 -3.86 -4.69
N PRO A 79 6.42 -2.93 -5.64
CA PRO A 79 7.44 -2.47 -6.59
C PRO A 79 8.60 -1.77 -5.88
N SER A 80 9.79 -1.92 -6.42
CA SER A 80 10.94 -1.06 -6.09
C SER A 80 11.44 -0.34 -7.35
N ALA A 81 12.05 0.85 -7.20
CA ALA A 81 12.47 1.64 -8.35
C ALA A 81 13.55 0.95 -9.15
N GLY A 82 13.36 0.88 -10.46
CA GLY A 82 14.39 0.49 -11.42
C GLY A 82 14.83 -0.96 -11.39
N ALA A 83 14.16 -1.83 -10.61
CA ALA A 83 14.46 -3.24 -10.56
C ALA A 83 13.26 -4.07 -11.05
N ASP A 84 13.53 -5.15 -11.78
CA ASP A 84 12.53 -6.16 -12.11
C ASP A 84 11.96 -6.83 -10.83
N ARG A 85 12.68 -6.70 -9.73
CA ARG A 85 12.35 -7.22 -8.41
C ARG A 85 11.75 -6.14 -7.53
N GLY A 86 10.66 -6.49 -6.85
CA GLY A 86 10.08 -5.66 -5.80
C GLY A 86 10.64 -6.02 -4.41
N VAL A 87 10.11 -5.38 -3.40
CA VAL A 87 10.31 -5.72 -2.00
C VAL A 87 9.33 -6.80 -1.59
N ARG A 88 9.84 -7.89 -1.05
CA ARG A 88 9.00 -8.92 -0.44
C ARG A 88 8.48 -8.45 0.90
N VAL A 89 7.16 -8.58 1.07
CA VAL A 89 6.46 -8.32 2.32
C VAL A 89 6.03 -9.65 2.92
N THR A 90 6.48 -9.89 4.15
CA THR A 90 6.00 -11.00 4.99
C THR A 90 5.15 -10.45 6.12
N PHE A 91 4.46 -11.33 6.84
CA PHE A 91 3.55 -10.92 7.91
C PHE A 91 4.10 -11.38 9.26
N LYS A 92 4.13 -10.45 10.21
CA LYS A 92 4.68 -10.63 11.55
C LYS A 92 4.13 -11.92 12.17
N ASP A 93 5.05 -12.76 12.65
CA ASP A 93 4.75 -14.02 13.32
C ASP A 93 3.88 -14.99 12.48
N TYR A 94 3.79 -14.77 11.16
CA TYR A 94 2.92 -15.54 10.26
C TYR A 94 1.44 -15.53 10.70
N ALA A 95 1.00 -14.44 11.36
CA ALA A 95 -0.27 -14.34 12.07
C ALA A 95 -1.48 -14.14 11.16
N PHE A 96 -1.29 -13.64 9.94
CA PHE A 96 -2.38 -13.38 8.98
C PHE A 96 -1.91 -13.53 7.54
N PHE A 97 -2.87 -13.52 6.61
CA PHE A 97 -2.63 -13.62 5.17
C PHE A 97 -3.49 -12.62 4.40
N VAL A 98 -3.00 -12.23 3.21
CA VAL A 98 -3.75 -11.38 2.29
C VAL A 98 -4.52 -12.22 1.26
N PRO A 99 -5.58 -11.69 0.64
CA PRO A 99 -6.27 -12.38 -0.45
C PRO A 99 -5.33 -12.69 -1.61
N THR A 100 -5.41 -13.89 -2.17
CA THR A 100 -4.54 -14.34 -3.27
C THR A 100 -4.79 -13.58 -4.58
N ASP A 101 -5.93 -12.93 -4.71
CA ASP A 101 -6.37 -12.12 -5.85
C ASP A 101 -6.05 -10.62 -5.70
N SER A 102 -5.29 -10.21 -4.66
CA SER A 102 -4.99 -8.80 -4.41
C SER A 102 -3.84 -8.22 -5.26
N THR A 103 -3.36 -8.95 -6.28
CA THR A 103 -2.43 -8.36 -7.25
C THR A 103 -3.10 -7.18 -7.98
N GLY A 104 -2.42 -6.02 -8.00
CA GLY A 104 -2.93 -4.78 -8.58
C GLY A 104 -3.75 -3.92 -7.61
N TYR A 105 -3.99 -4.36 -6.38
CA TYR A 105 -4.59 -3.52 -5.35
C TYR A 105 -3.55 -2.51 -4.84
N ASP A 106 -4.01 -1.35 -4.43
CA ASP A 106 -3.21 -0.45 -3.61
C ASP A 106 -3.09 -1.01 -2.20
N ALA A 107 -1.94 -0.79 -1.59
CA ALA A 107 -1.63 -1.28 -0.26
C ALA A 107 -1.02 -0.20 0.62
N ARG A 108 -1.38 -0.20 1.88
CA ARG A 108 -0.76 0.56 2.96
C ARG A 108 -0.40 -0.40 4.08
N LEU A 109 0.85 -0.36 4.50
CA LEU A 109 1.45 -1.35 5.37
C LEU A 109 2.18 -0.67 6.50
N GLU A 110 1.99 -1.12 7.72
CA GLU A 110 2.79 -0.71 8.86
C GLU A 110 3.66 -1.88 9.33
N GLY A 111 4.95 -1.64 9.51
CA GLY A 111 5.90 -2.67 9.88
C GLY A 111 7.34 -2.18 9.90
N MET A 112 8.28 -3.09 9.76
CA MET A 112 9.72 -2.81 9.81
C MET A 112 10.45 -3.42 8.62
N PHE A 113 11.54 -2.78 8.20
CA PHE A 113 12.48 -3.40 7.27
C PHE A 113 13.36 -4.40 8.00
N GLU A 114 13.62 -5.53 7.34
CA GLU A 114 14.56 -6.56 7.81
C GLU A 114 15.52 -6.94 6.70
N GLU A 115 16.79 -7.08 7.05
CA GLU A 115 17.79 -7.68 6.18
C GLU A 115 17.97 -9.16 6.56
N ASN A 116 17.77 -10.04 5.60
CA ASN A 116 17.86 -11.48 5.78
C ASN A 116 19.00 -12.05 4.94
N VAL A 117 19.85 -12.86 5.56
CA VAL A 117 20.86 -13.65 4.85
C VAL A 117 20.42 -15.10 4.83
N PHE A 118 20.15 -15.62 3.64
CA PHE A 118 19.72 -16.99 3.42
C PHE A 118 20.90 -17.90 3.11
N SER A 119 20.89 -19.11 3.70
CA SER A 119 21.79 -20.16 3.28
C SER A 119 21.56 -20.54 1.81
N LYS A 120 22.49 -21.24 1.19
CA LYS A 120 22.32 -21.70 -0.19
C LYS A 120 21.03 -22.55 -0.35
N SER A 121 20.76 -23.46 0.58
CA SER A 121 19.57 -24.32 0.53
C SER A 121 18.28 -23.55 0.66
N ASP A 122 18.23 -22.56 1.58
CA ASP A 122 17.05 -21.74 1.77
C ASP A 122 16.80 -20.82 0.58
N ALA A 123 17.87 -20.25 0.00
CA ALA A 123 17.78 -19.46 -1.21
C ALA A 123 17.26 -20.30 -2.40
N ASP A 124 17.72 -21.56 -2.55
CA ASP A 124 17.23 -22.49 -3.58
C ASP A 124 15.72 -22.76 -3.41
N HIS A 125 15.29 -22.98 -2.16
CA HIS A 125 13.88 -23.22 -1.83
C HIS A 125 13.00 -22.02 -2.16
N LEU A 126 13.37 -20.83 -1.68
CA LEU A 126 12.63 -19.61 -1.93
C LEU A 126 12.53 -19.26 -3.43
N ILE A 127 13.61 -19.46 -4.18
CA ILE A 127 13.61 -19.26 -5.64
C ILE A 127 12.65 -20.26 -6.31
N ALA A 128 12.60 -21.51 -5.86
CA ALA A 128 11.67 -22.51 -6.39
C ALA A 128 10.20 -22.13 -6.09
N GLU A 129 9.94 -21.45 -4.99
CA GLU A 129 8.62 -20.86 -4.66
C GLU A 129 8.30 -19.57 -5.45
N GLY A 130 9.24 -19.09 -6.27
CA GLY A 130 9.06 -17.92 -7.13
C GLY A 130 9.46 -16.60 -6.46
N VAL A 131 10.19 -16.66 -5.33
CA VAL A 131 10.80 -15.46 -4.73
C VAL A 131 12.01 -15.05 -5.57
N ALA A 132 12.10 -13.77 -5.91
CA ALA A 132 13.21 -13.23 -6.68
C ALA A 132 14.37 -12.85 -5.76
N LEU A 133 15.30 -13.75 -5.49
CA LEU A 133 16.49 -13.49 -4.70
C LEU A 133 17.72 -13.28 -5.58
N GLN A 134 18.61 -12.39 -5.16
CA GLN A 134 19.93 -12.24 -5.75
C GLN A 134 20.96 -13.06 -4.95
N ARG A 135 21.64 -14.00 -5.65
CA ARG A 135 22.67 -14.79 -5.02
C ARG A 135 23.97 -14.02 -4.90
N ASN A 136 24.62 -14.24 -3.79
CA ASN A 136 26.01 -13.85 -3.55
C ASN A 136 26.97 -14.84 -4.25
N PRO A 137 28.23 -14.47 -4.47
CA PRO A 137 29.23 -15.35 -5.11
C PRO A 137 29.45 -16.68 -4.37
N ASP A 138 29.21 -16.73 -3.07
CA ASP A 138 29.34 -17.95 -2.22
C ASP A 138 28.07 -18.84 -2.26
N GLY A 139 27.03 -18.44 -3.01
CA GLY A 139 25.78 -19.14 -3.15
C GLY A 139 24.71 -18.80 -2.10
N THR A 140 25.03 -18.02 -1.08
CA THR A 140 24.05 -17.42 -0.15
C THR A 140 23.22 -16.37 -0.89
N ALA A 141 22.19 -15.80 -0.25
CA ALA A 141 21.46 -14.66 -0.77
C ALA A 141 21.15 -13.67 0.35
N THR A 142 21.27 -12.39 0.04
CA THR A 142 20.84 -11.31 0.94
C THR A 142 19.59 -10.64 0.37
N GLU A 143 18.60 -10.41 1.20
CA GLU A 143 17.36 -9.75 0.84
C GLU A 143 16.99 -8.73 1.89
N VAL A 144 16.61 -7.54 1.45
CA VAL A 144 15.84 -6.61 2.27
C VAL A 144 14.37 -6.91 2.06
N SER A 145 13.66 -7.23 3.14
CA SER A 145 12.22 -7.47 3.16
C SER A 145 11.52 -6.48 4.08
N PHE A 146 10.20 -6.44 4.00
CA PHE A 146 9.36 -5.66 4.92
C PHE A 146 8.46 -6.62 5.71
N VAL A 147 8.54 -6.58 7.03
CA VAL A 147 7.72 -7.40 7.93
C VAL A 147 6.54 -6.56 8.40
N ALA A 148 5.38 -6.79 7.81
CA ALA A 148 4.17 -6.04 8.11
C ALA A 148 3.44 -6.62 9.33
N GLN A 149 3.06 -5.76 10.27
CA GLN A 149 2.16 -6.05 11.37
C GLN A 149 0.71 -5.64 11.06
N ALA A 150 0.52 -4.68 10.16
CA ALA A 150 -0.79 -4.20 9.71
C ALA A 150 -0.79 -4.01 8.19
N VAL A 151 -1.90 -4.34 7.55
CA VAL A 151 -2.11 -4.21 6.10
C VAL A 151 -3.51 -3.69 5.82
N GLU A 152 -3.60 -2.69 4.98
CA GLU A 152 -4.82 -2.20 4.33
C GLU A 152 -4.66 -2.36 2.82
N LEU A 153 -5.69 -2.91 2.16
CA LEU A 153 -5.73 -3.12 0.71
C LEU A 153 -7.03 -2.56 0.13
N TRP A 154 -6.96 -1.93 -1.05
CA TRP A 154 -8.14 -1.41 -1.77
C TRP A 154 -7.92 -1.43 -3.28
N GLN A 155 -9.03 -1.27 -4.04
CA GLN A 155 -9.05 -1.11 -5.50
C GLN A 155 -9.40 0.31 -5.89
#